data_4170446abc8a26e54f3d321d475d29dd
#
_entry.id   4170446abc8a26e54f3d321d475d29dd
#
_cell.length_a   1.000
_cell.length_b   1.000
_cell.length_c   1.000
_cell.angle_alpha   90.00
_cell.angle_beta   90.00
_cell.angle_gamma   90.00
#
_symmetry.space_group_name_H-M   'P 1'
#
loop_
_entity.id
_entity.type
_entity.pdbx_description
1 polymer ?
#
loop_
_entity_poly.entity_id
_entity_poly.type
_entity_poly.pdbx_seq_one_letter_code
_entity_poly.pdbx_strand_id
1 'polypeptide(L)'
;MSAFEAMEEVIRQRREQPMEGSYTCYLFEKGLDKILKKVGEECAETIIAAKNADKENLIGEINDVFYHMMVMMNECDVTLAEIEEEMNVRAQKIGNLKKFHVSDHNT
;
A
#
# COMPACT_ATOMS: atom_id res chain seq x y z
N MET A 1 12.34 11.90 -8.88
CA MET A 1 11.08 11.18 -8.59
C MET A 1 11.40 9.81 -8.01
N SER A 2 10.84 9.50 -6.85
CA SER A 2 11.03 8.18 -6.25
C SER A 2 10.21 7.13 -6.97
N ALA A 3 10.50 5.86 -6.69
CA ALA A 3 9.72 4.76 -7.26
C ALA A 3 8.24 4.83 -6.82
N PHE A 4 7.99 5.27 -5.58
CA PHE A 4 6.62 5.44 -5.10
C PHE A 4 5.91 6.54 -5.87
N GLU A 5 6.56 7.66 -6.07
CA GLU A 5 5.98 8.77 -6.83
C GLU A 5 5.70 8.36 -8.29
N ALA A 6 6.62 7.62 -8.88
CA ALA A 6 6.44 7.13 -10.25
C ALA A 6 5.24 6.18 -10.34
N MET A 7 5.11 5.30 -9.35
CA MET A 7 3.97 4.36 -9.31
C MET A 7 2.64 5.09 -9.12
N GLU A 8 2.61 6.08 -8.24
CA GLU A 8 1.41 6.89 -8.03
C GLU A 8 0.97 7.57 -9.32
N GLU A 9 1.94 8.12 -10.05
CA GLU A 9 1.67 8.80 -11.32
C GLU A 9 1.10 7.85 -12.37
N VAL A 10 1.68 6.65 -12.49
CA VAL A 10 1.17 5.66 -13.45
C VAL A 10 -0.25 5.24 -13.09
N ILE A 11 -0.51 4.99 -11.81
CA ILE A 11 -1.84 4.58 -11.35
C ILE A 11 -2.86 5.67 -11.67
N ARG A 12 -2.51 6.93 -11.40
CA ARG A 12 -3.38 8.06 -11.69
C ARG A 12 -3.68 8.14 -13.19
N GLN A 13 -2.64 8.00 -14.02
CA GLN A 13 -2.81 8.04 -15.47
C GLN A 13 -3.72 6.92 -15.97
N ARG A 14 -3.58 5.71 -15.43
CA ARG A 14 -4.43 4.59 -15.86
C ARG A 14 -5.89 4.80 -15.48
N ARG A 15 -6.14 5.51 -14.40
CA ARG A 15 -7.51 5.83 -14.01
C ARG A 15 -8.12 6.90 -14.93
N GLU A 16 -7.34 7.95 -15.22
CA GLU A 16 -7.82 9.07 -16.02
C GLU A 16 -7.90 8.73 -17.51
N GLN A 17 -6.99 7.90 -18.00
CA GLN A 17 -6.90 7.51 -19.39
C GLN A 17 -6.80 5.98 -19.48
N PRO A 18 -7.93 5.28 -19.38
CA PRO A 18 -7.91 3.82 -19.37
C PRO A 18 -7.22 3.24 -20.60
N MET A 19 -6.47 2.16 -20.36
CA MET A 19 -5.72 1.47 -21.40
C MET A 19 -6.15 0.01 -21.41
N GLU A 20 -6.51 -0.51 -22.58
CA GLU A 20 -6.90 -1.90 -22.71
C GLU A 20 -5.76 -2.82 -22.31
N GLY A 21 -6.08 -3.87 -21.57
CA GLY A 21 -5.09 -4.84 -21.12
C GLY A 21 -4.38 -4.45 -19.84
N SER A 22 -4.65 -3.27 -19.27
CA SER A 22 -4.03 -2.84 -18.04
C SER A 22 -4.69 -3.49 -16.82
N TYR A 23 -3.89 -4.12 -15.97
CA TYR A 23 -4.38 -4.67 -14.72
C TYR A 23 -4.90 -3.56 -13.78
N THR A 24 -4.23 -2.41 -13.77
CA THR A 24 -4.66 -1.28 -12.95
C THR A 24 -6.05 -0.80 -13.39
N CYS A 25 -6.28 -0.70 -14.69
CA CYS A 25 -7.60 -0.33 -15.20
C CYS A 25 -8.65 -1.36 -14.84
N TYR A 26 -8.30 -2.65 -14.88
CA TYR A 26 -9.18 -3.72 -14.45
C TYR A 26 -9.60 -3.54 -12.99
N LEU A 27 -8.67 -3.20 -12.12
CA LEU A 27 -8.98 -2.98 -10.71
C LEU A 27 -9.95 -1.82 -10.53
N PHE A 28 -9.71 -0.70 -11.19
CA PHE A 28 -10.61 0.45 -11.10
C PHE A 28 -11.99 0.13 -11.66
N GLU A 29 -12.06 -0.63 -12.74
CA GLU A 29 -13.32 -1.05 -13.32
C GLU A 29 -14.12 -1.92 -12.36
N LYS A 30 -13.46 -2.85 -11.67
CA LYS A 30 -14.12 -3.73 -10.71
C LYS A 30 -14.53 -3.00 -9.44
N GLY A 31 -13.81 -1.95 -9.07
CA GLY A 31 -14.20 -1.09 -7.97
C GLY A 31 -13.58 -1.46 -6.63
N LEU A 32 -13.98 -0.73 -5.61
CA LEU A 32 -13.35 -0.75 -4.29
C LEU A 32 -13.33 -2.12 -3.65
N ASP A 33 -14.41 -2.86 -3.70
CA ASP A 33 -14.46 -4.18 -3.03
C ASP A 33 -13.39 -5.13 -3.58
N LYS A 34 -13.20 -5.13 -4.89
CA LYS A 34 -12.17 -5.96 -5.51
C LYS A 34 -10.78 -5.49 -5.12
N ILE A 35 -10.57 -4.19 -5.10
CA ILE A 35 -9.28 -3.61 -4.71
C ILE A 35 -8.96 -4.00 -3.26
N LEU A 36 -9.93 -3.85 -2.36
CA LEU A 36 -9.73 -4.21 -0.94
C LEU A 36 -9.45 -5.69 -0.77
N LYS A 37 -10.13 -6.54 -1.52
CA LYS A 37 -9.87 -7.98 -1.48
C LYS A 37 -8.42 -8.26 -1.87
N LYS A 38 -7.92 -7.60 -2.91
CA LYS A 38 -6.54 -7.79 -3.34
C LYS A 38 -5.54 -7.30 -2.28
N VAL A 39 -5.81 -6.18 -1.64
CA VAL A 39 -4.95 -5.70 -0.56
C VAL A 39 -4.86 -6.77 0.54
N GLY A 40 -5.98 -7.31 0.95
CA GLY A 40 -6.00 -8.35 1.98
C GLY A 40 -5.25 -9.61 1.57
N GLU A 41 -5.45 -10.06 0.33
CA GLU A 41 -4.76 -11.26 -0.18
C GLU A 41 -3.25 -11.07 -0.22
N GLU A 42 -2.79 -9.91 -0.72
CA GLU A 42 -1.36 -9.66 -0.81
C GLU A 42 -0.71 -9.51 0.58
N CYS A 43 -1.44 -8.95 1.54
CA CYS A 43 -0.95 -8.88 2.91
C CYS A 43 -0.77 -10.29 3.49
N ALA A 44 -1.72 -11.18 3.25
CA ALA A 44 -1.62 -12.56 3.73
C ALA A 44 -0.44 -13.29 3.09
N GLU A 45 -0.26 -13.12 1.78
CA GLU A 45 0.87 -13.74 1.08
C GLU A 45 2.22 -13.20 1.57
N THR A 46 2.26 -11.93 1.94
CA THR A 46 3.48 -11.33 2.50
C THR A 46 3.83 -11.96 3.84
N ILE A 47 2.84 -12.17 4.69
CA ILE A 47 3.03 -12.83 5.98
C ILE A 47 3.60 -14.23 5.78
N ILE A 48 3.03 -14.97 4.85
CA ILE A 48 3.47 -16.34 4.55
C ILE A 48 4.92 -16.34 4.04
N ALA A 49 5.23 -15.43 3.11
CA ALA A 49 6.58 -15.32 2.57
C ALA A 49 7.61 -15.00 3.65
N ALA A 50 7.27 -14.10 4.57
CA ALA A 50 8.14 -13.73 5.67
C ALA A 50 8.37 -14.93 6.59
N LYS A 51 7.31 -15.67 6.89
CA LYS A 51 7.40 -16.85 7.77
C LYS A 51 8.29 -17.94 7.16
N ASN A 52 8.25 -18.06 5.84
CA ASN A 52 9.04 -19.06 5.12
C ASN A 52 10.50 -18.63 4.90
N ALA A 53 10.86 -17.42 5.34
CA ALA A 53 12.22 -16.89 5.23
C ALA A 53 12.76 -16.87 3.79
N ASP A 54 11.88 -16.68 2.81
CA ASP A 54 12.23 -16.59 1.40
C ASP A 54 12.34 -15.10 1.04
N LYS A 55 13.55 -14.58 1.12
CA LYS A 55 13.78 -13.14 0.96
C LYS A 55 13.34 -12.62 -0.41
N GLU A 56 13.66 -13.34 -1.47
CA GLU A 56 13.31 -12.90 -2.82
C GLU A 56 11.80 -12.85 -3.01
N ASN A 57 11.10 -13.90 -2.58
CA ASN A 57 9.66 -13.94 -2.64
C ASN A 57 9.03 -12.85 -1.76
N LEU A 58 9.60 -12.62 -0.59
CA LEU A 58 9.11 -11.58 0.32
C LEU A 58 9.20 -10.18 -0.31
N ILE A 59 10.30 -9.88 -0.98
CA ILE A 59 10.45 -8.59 -1.68
C ILE A 59 9.34 -8.43 -2.72
N GLY A 60 9.05 -9.48 -3.49
CA GLY A 60 7.99 -9.44 -4.48
C GLY A 60 6.63 -9.21 -3.86
N GLU A 61 6.33 -9.94 -2.76
CA GLU A 61 5.02 -9.80 -2.10
C GLU A 61 4.85 -8.43 -1.46
N ILE A 62 5.91 -7.87 -0.88
CA ILE A 62 5.85 -6.51 -0.33
C ILE A 62 5.55 -5.50 -1.44
N ASN A 63 6.18 -5.68 -2.60
CA ASN A 63 5.88 -4.82 -3.75
C ASN A 63 4.42 -4.91 -4.16
N ASP A 64 3.86 -6.12 -4.14
CA ASP A 64 2.45 -6.32 -4.48
C ASP A 64 1.54 -5.64 -3.47
N VAL A 65 1.89 -5.66 -2.19
CA VAL A 65 1.14 -4.93 -1.16
C VAL A 65 1.18 -3.44 -1.44
N PHE A 66 2.37 -2.88 -1.66
CA PHE A 66 2.50 -1.45 -1.93
C PHE A 66 1.71 -1.03 -3.15
N TYR A 67 1.79 -1.81 -4.21
CA TYR A 67 1.06 -1.49 -5.43
C TYR A 67 -0.44 -1.47 -5.21
N HIS A 68 -0.99 -2.54 -4.65
CA HIS A 68 -2.44 -2.60 -4.44
C HIS A 68 -2.92 -1.57 -3.42
N MET A 69 -2.08 -1.28 -2.42
CA MET A 69 -2.40 -0.25 -1.45
C MET A 69 -2.47 1.13 -2.12
N MET A 70 -1.58 1.40 -3.08
CA MET A 70 -1.60 2.66 -3.79
C MET A 70 -2.78 2.78 -4.74
N VAL A 71 -3.24 1.67 -5.31
CA VAL A 71 -4.49 1.66 -6.09
C VAL A 71 -5.66 1.99 -5.16
N MET A 72 -5.70 1.37 -3.99
CA MET A 72 -6.72 1.66 -2.98
C MET A 72 -6.71 3.13 -2.59
N MET A 73 -5.53 3.68 -2.35
CA MET A 73 -5.38 5.08 -1.99
C MET A 73 -5.99 5.99 -3.06
N ASN A 74 -5.68 5.72 -4.33
CA ASN A 74 -6.23 6.51 -5.42
C ASN A 74 -7.74 6.41 -5.48
N GLU A 75 -8.28 5.21 -5.32
CA GLU A 75 -9.72 5.00 -5.31
C GLU A 75 -10.39 5.76 -4.16
N CYS A 76 -9.71 5.90 -3.04
CA CYS A 76 -10.23 6.57 -1.85
C CYS A 76 -9.80 8.03 -1.74
N ASP A 77 -9.18 8.57 -2.78
CA ASP A 77 -8.71 9.97 -2.83
C ASP A 77 -7.69 10.31 -1.75
N VAL A 78 -6.82 9.36 -1.41
CA VAL A 78 -5.71 9.56 -0.51
C VAL A 78 -4.43 9.63 -1.34
N THR A 79 -3.63 10.67 -1.13
CA THR A 79 -2.40 10.86 -1.89
C THR A 79 -1.17 10.37 -1.11
N LEU A 80 -0.11 10.06 -1.85
CA LEU A 80 1.17 9.72 -1.24
C LEU A 80 1.69 10.86 -0.38
N ALA A 81 1.52 12.10 -0.83
CA ALA A 81 1.94 13.26 -0.07
C ALA A 81 1.26 13.32 1.29
N GLU A 82 -0.02 12.99 1.36
CA GLU A 82 -0.75 12.96 2.62
C GLU A 82 -0.22 11.88 3.56
N ILE A 83 0.11 10.72 3.00
CA ILE A 83 0.70 9.62 3.77
C ILE A 83 2.07 10.07 4.34
N GLU A 84 2.90 10.68 3.50
CA GLU A 84 4.22 11.12 3.90
C GLU A 84 4.17 12.22 4.96
N GLU A 85 3.20 13.12 4.85
CA GLU A 85 3.01 14.17 5.84
C GLU A 85 2.76 13.58 7.22
N GLU A 86 1.87 12.59 7.29
CA GLU A 86 1.58 11.91 8.56
C GLU A 86 2.79 11.15 9.07
N MET A 87 3.55 10.52 8.17
CA MET A 87 4.78 9.84 8.56
C MET A 87 5.78 10.81 9.18
N ASN A 88 5.91 12.01 8.61
CA ASN A 88 6.80 13.01 9.15
C ASN A 88 6.37 13.48 10.54
N VAL A 89 5.07 13.65 10.75
CA VAL A 89 4.54 14.03 12.06
C VAL A 89 4.87 12.93 13.09
N ARG A 90 4.64 11.67 12.73
CA ARG A 90 4.91 10.56 13.62
C ARG A 90 6.39 10.39 13.92
N ALA A 91 7.25 10.65 12.95
CA ALA A 91 8.69 10.55 13.14
C ALA A 91 9.18 11.48 14.25
N GLN A 92 8.57 12.65 14.40
CA GLN A 92 8.92 13.60 15.44
C GLN A 92 8.53 13.11 16.84
N LYS A 93 7.61 12.14 16.92
CA LYS A 93 7.07 11.65 18.19
C LYS A 93 7.63 10.30 18.62
N ILE A 94 8.52 9.72 17.84
CA ILE A 94 8.97 8.35 18.06
C ILE A 94 9.46 8.11 19.48
N GLY A 95 10.25 9.00 20.04
CA GLY A 95 10.79 8.82 21.39
C GLY A 95 9.73 8.84 22.49
N ASN A 96 8.57 9.42 22.22
CA ASN A 96 7.52 9.64 23.23
C ASN A 96 6.41 8.61 23.21
N LEU A 97 6.22 7.95 22.08
CA LEU A 97 5.06 7.06 21.90
C LEU A 97 5.11 5.81 22.74
N LYS A 98 6.29 5.36 23.08
CA LYS A 98 6.44 4.09 23.80
C LYS A 98 5.73 4.05 25.13
N LYS A 99 5.56 5.18 25.76
CA LYS A 99 4.87 5.24 27.06
C LYS A 99 3.41 4.88 26.94
N PHE A 100 2.84 5.09 25.77
CA PHE A 100 1.42 4.82 25.54
C PHE A 100 1.17 3.39 25.14
N HIS A 101 2.17 2.74 24.56
CA HIS A 101 2.03 1.37 24.08
C HIS A 101 2.03 0.33 25.19
N VAL A 102 2.40 0.72 26.37
CA VAL A 102 2.37 -0.21 27.51
C VAL A 102 0.95 -0.74 27.74
N SER A 103 -0.04 0.10 27.48
CA SER A 103 -1.45 -0.29 27.65
C SER A 103 -2.01 -1.05 26.48
N ASP A 104 -1.29 -1.09 25.36
CA ASP A 104 -1.76 -1.70 24.13
C ASP A 104 -1.09 -3.03 23.81
N HIS A 105 -0.42 -3.61 24.76
CA HIS A 105 0.31 -4.84 24.52
C HIS A 105 -0.57 -6.03 24.16
N ASN A 106 -1.87 -5.84 24.22
CA ASN A 106 -2.82 -6.88 23.80
C ASN A 106 -2.98 -6.91 22.28
N THR A 107 -2.53 -5.89 21.60
CA THR A 107 -2.61 -5.85 20.16
C THR A 107 -1.28 -6.22 19.53
#